data_8244c1853fb23012884ec87470a1b418
#
_entry.id   8244c1853fb23012884ec87470a1b418
#
_cell.length_a   1.000
_cell.length_b   1.000
_cell.length_c   1.000
_cell.angle_alpha   90.00
_cell.angle_beta   90.00
_cell.angle_gamma   90.00
#
_symmetry.space_group_name_H-M   'P 1'
#
loop_
_entity.id
_entity.type
_entity.pdbx_description
1 polymer ?
#
loop_
_entity_poly.entity_id
_entity_poly.type
_entity_poly.pdbx_seq_one_letter_code
_entity_poly.pdbx_strand_id
1 'polypeptide(L)'
;MLYRFRAIDRLPEPSSTAQVRGSVVHAALEQLYGLPADQRGRETAMTLVDPAWDRVVAAQPELAAEMEPELRAELLDQARALLSGYYRLEDPTRFDPQSCEQRVEVELSDGTLLRGFVDRIDVAPTGELRVVDYKTGKAPPEARALAEFKAMFQMKFYAVALLRSRGVLPARLRLLYLSDGQVLDYTPDLDELLRFEKTLMAIWRAIQSAGATGDFRPHPSRLCDWCAHHAHCPVFGGTPPPYPGWPQVPDEGSASEGDTVLHAAEPAA
;
A
#
# COMPACT_ATOMS: atom_id res chain seq x y z
N MET A 1 -2.69 -16.97 10.52
CA MET A 1 -1.53 -17.68 9.95
C MET A 1 -0.71 -16.78 9.02
N LEU A 2 -1.28 -16.13 8.00
CA LEU A 2 -0.53 -15.31 7.01
C LEU A 2 0.31 -14.19 7.66
N TYR A 3 -0.24 -13.49 8.68
CA TYR A 3 0.51 -12.50 9.45
C TYR A 3 1.79 -13.11 10.05
N ARG A 4 1.70 -14.32 10.61
CA ARG A 4 2.87 -15.02 11.16
C ARG A 4 3.91 -15.25 10.07
N PHE A 5 3.52 -15.81 8.94
CA PHE A 5 4.46 -16.12 7.84
C PHE A 5 5.18 -14.87 7.33
N ARG A 6 4.45 -13.76 7.15
CA ARG A 6 5.02 -12.52 6.61
C ARG A 6 5.79 -11.70 7.65
N ALA A 7 5.22 -11.50 8.84
CA ALA A 7 5.74 -10.54 9.80
C ALA A 7 6.66 -11.17 10.84
N ILE A 8 6.46 -12.45 11.21
CA ILE A 8 7.23 -13.13 12.26
C ILE A 8 8.25 -14.08 11.67
N ASP A 9 7.80 -15.05 10.87
CA ASP A 9 8.68 -16.04 10.24
C ASP A 9 9.45 -15.42 9.04
N ARG A 10 9.00 -14.30 8.49
CA ARG A 10 9.60 -13.57 7.35
C ARG A 10 9.91 -14.49 6.17
N LEU A 11 8.95 -15.36 5.85
CA LEU A 11 9.11 -16.28 4.73
C LEU A 11 9.16 -15.48 3.41
N PRO A 12 10.06 -15.84 2.50
CA PRO A 12 10.17 -15.16 1.22
C PRO A 12 8.87 -15.30 0.42
N GLU A 13 8.45 -14.20 -0.17
CA GLU A 13 7.28 -14.12 -1.02
C GLU A 13 7.69 -13.39 -2.30
N PRO A 14 7.74 -14.09 -3.45
CA PRO A 14 8.14 -13.47 -4.70
C PRO A 14 7.13 -12.38 -5.10
N SER A 15 7.64 -11.23 -5.53
CA SER A 15 6.81 -10.15 -6.02
C SER A 15 6.18 -10.53 -7.36
N SER A 16 4.87 -10.39 -7.49
CA SER A 16 4.21 -10.57 -8.78
C SER A 16 4.56 -9.43 -9.75
N THR A 17 4.51 -9.69 -11.05
CA THR A 17 4.71 -8.66 -12.09
C THR A 17 3.76 -7.46 -11.90
N ALA A 18 2.53 -7.72 -11.44
CA ALA A 18 1.55 -6.67 -11.15
C ALA A 18 1.99 -5.77 -9.99
N GLN A 19 2.55 -6.34 -8.92
CA GLN A 19 3.08 -5.57 -7.79
C GLN A 19 4.29 -4.74 -8.21
N VAL A 20 5.24 -5.33 -8.93
CA VAL A 20 6.43 -4.60 -9.44
C VAL A 20 6.01 -3.44 -10.34
N ARG A 21 5.06 -3.68 -11.27
CA ARG A 21 4.50 -2.63 -12.13
C ARG A 21 3.85 -1.51 -11.30
N GLY A 22 3.10 -1.87 -10.26
CA GLY A 22 2.51 -0.92 -9.33
C GLY A 22 3.58 -0.04 -8.69
N SER A 23 4.64 -0.64 -8.13
CA SER A 23 5.74 0.10 -7.51
C SER A 23 6.44 1.05 -8.49
N VAL A 24 6.64 0.64 -9.75
CA VAL A 24 7.22 1.52 -10.80
C VAL A 24 6.30 2.71 -11.09
N VAL A 25 4.98 2.49 -11.19
CA VAL A 25 4.02 3.58 -11.44
C VAL A 25 3.99 4.58 -10.29
N HIS A 26 3.94 4.11 -9.03
CA HIS A 26 3.98 4.96 -7.85
C HIS A 26 5.28 5.77 -7.78
N ALA A 27 6.44 5.12 -8.00
CA ALA A 27 7.73 5.81 -8.01
C ALA A 27 7.84 6.85 -9.13
N ALA A 28 7.26 6.58 -10.32
CA ALA A 28 7.22 7.55 -11.42
C ALA A 28 6.32 8.75 -11.11
N LEU A 29 5.15 8.52 -10.47
CA LEU A 29 4.25 9.62 -10.05
C LEU A 29 4.87 10.46 -8.93
N GLU A 30 5.55 9.84 -7.97
CA GLU A 30 6.30 10.57 -6.94
C GLU A 30 7.38 11.47 -7.56
N GLN A 31 8.18 10.91 -8.50
CA GLN A 31 9.20 11.70 -9.20
C GLN A 31 8.58 12.82 -10.04
N LEU A 32 7.44 12.56 -10.69
CA LEU A 32 6.72 13.57 -11.47
C LEU A 32 6.31 14.76 -10.59
N TYR A 33 5.77 14.50 -9.42
CA TYR A 33 5.38 15.56 -8.48
C TYR A 33 6.57 16.26 -7.81
N GLY A 34 7.75 15.67 -7.85
CA GLY A 34 9.01 16.34 -7.49
C GLY A 34 9.45 17.40 -8.49
N LEU A 35 8.90 17.43 -9.71
CA LEU A 35 9.20 18.45 -10.73
C LEU A 35 8.35 19.71 -10.51
N PRO A 36 8.79 20.88 -11.03
CA PRO A 36 7.93 22.05 -11.15
C PRO A 36 6.64 21.75 -11.92
N ALA A 37 5.53 22.38 -11.56
CA ALA A 37 4.20 22.07 -12.11
C ALA A 37 4.15 22.16 -13.65
N ASP A 38 4.80 23.18 -14.24
CA ASP A 38 4.88 23.39 -15.68
C ASP A 38 5.67 22.29 -16.44
N GLN A 39 6.46 21.48 -15.73
CA GLN A 39 7.24 20.38 -16.30
C GLN A 39 6.55 19.01 -16.16
N ARG A 40 5.39 18.94 -15.51
CA ARG A 40 4.64 17.68 -15.26
C ARG A 40 3.79 17.27 -16.46
N GLY A 41 4.28 17.51 -17.68
CA GLY A 41 3.60 17.08 -18.89
C GLY A 41 3.61 15.56 -19.08
N ARG A 42 2.66 15.05 -19.89
CA ARG A 42 2.54 13.61 -20.16
C ARG A 42 3.82 13.01 -20.74
N GLU A 43 4.51 13.72 -21.65
CA GLU A 43 5.76 13.25 -22.24
C GLU A 43 6.85 13.09 -21.17
N THR A 44 6.98 14.07 -20.28
CA THR A 44 7.92 13.99 -19.14
C THR A 44 7.62 12.76 -18.26
N ALA A 45 6.35 12.51 -17.93
CA ALA A 45 5.99 11.34 -17.14
C ALA A 45 6.44 10.02 -17.77
N MET A 46 6.35 9.90 -19.11
CA MET A 46 6.82 8.70 -19.82
C MET A 46 8.31 8.48 -19.68
N THR A 47 9.11 9.55 -19.59
CA THR A 47 10.57 9.45 -19.43
C THR A 47 10.98 9.06 -17.99
N LEU A 48 10.08 9.19 -17.02
CA LEU A 48 10.35 8.83 -15.62
C LEU A 48 10.18 7.34 -15.33
N VAL A 49 9.66 6.54 -16.27
CA VAL A 49 9.40 5.11 -16.03
C VAL A 49 10.70 4.32 -15.85
N ASP A 50 11.73 4.56 -16.68
CA ASP A 50 13.01 3.88 -16.55
C ASP A 50 13.75 4.28 -15.25
N PRO A 51 13.89 5.56 -14.88
CA PRO A 51 14.42 5.96 -13.57
C PRO A 51 13.62 5.39 -12.38
N ALA A 52 12.29 5.27 -12.51
CA ALA A 52 11.47 4.65 -11.47
C ALA A 52 11.74 3.15 -11.32
N TRP A 53 11.94 2.44 -12.44
CA TRP A 53 12.39 1.06 -12.42
C TRP A 53 13.73 0.92 -11.71
N ASP A 54 14.72 1.74 -12.07
CA ASP A 54 16.06 1.68 -11.46
C ASP A 54 15.99 1.91 -9.94
N ARG A 55 15.10 2.79 -9.47
CA ARG A 55 14.85 3.00 -8.04
C ARG A 55 14.21 1.79 -7.37
N VAL A 56 13.24 1.14 -8.00
CA VAL A 56 12.59 -0.08 -7.49
C VAL A 56 13.61 -1.22 -7.37
N VAL A 57 14.44 -1.40 -8.39
CA VAL A 57 15.50 -2.42 -8.39
C VAL A 57 16.58 -2.11 -7.35
N ALA A 58 16.93 -0.84 -7.14
CA ALA A 58 17.88 -0.47 -6.10
C ALA A 58 17.40 -0.86 -4.69
N ALA A 59 16.06 -0.83 -4.46
CA ALA A 59 15.44 -1.26 -3.21
C ALA A 59 15.24 -2.80 -3.12
N GLN A 60 15.13 -3.48 -4.27
CA GLN A 60 14.90 -4.93 -4.38
C GLN A 60 15.79 -5.52 -5.50
N PRO A 61 17.10 -5.70 -5.26
CA PRO A 61 18.06 -6.10 -6.30
C PRO A 61 17.74 -7.46 -6.96
N GLU A 62 17.05 -8.35 -6.25
CA GLU A 62 16.61 -9.65 -6.76
C GLU A 62 15.69 -9.53 -7.98
N LEU A 63 14.90 -8.47 -8.09
CA LEU A 63 14.01 -8.26 -9.25
C LEU A 63 14.77 -8.16 -10.56
N ALA A 64 15.95 -7.53 -10.56
CA ALA A 64 16.77 -7.40 -11.76
C ALA A 64 17.40 -8.72 -12.17
N ALA A 65 17.71 -9.59 -11.21
CA ALA A 65 18.33 -10.89 -11.46
C ALA A 65 17.31 -11.94 -11.93
N GLU A 66 16.07 -11.83 -11.50
CA GLU A 66 15.01 -12.82 -11.75
C GLU A 66 14.11 -12.48 -12.95
N MET A 67 14.15 -11.21 -13.42
CA MET A 67 13.25 -10.76 -14.49
C MET A 67 13.93 -10.78 -15.86
N GLU A 68 13.38 -11.60 -16.75
CA GLU A 68 13.82 -11.66 -18.15
C GLU A 68 13.66 -10.31 -18.86
N PRO A 69 14.58 -9.94 -19.78
CA PRO A 69 14.57 -8.65 -20.46
C PRO A 69 13.27 -8.33 -21.20
N GLU A 70 12.66 -9.32 -21.83
CA GLU A 70 11.40 -9.20 -22.56
C GLU A 70 10.23 -8.90 -21.61
N LEU A 71 10.16 -9.60 -20.47
CA LEU A 71 9.15 -9.36 -19.44
C LEU A 71 9.31 -7.99 -18.81
N ARG A 72 10.55 -7.55 -18.59
CA ARG A 72 10.84 -6.19 -18.13
C ARG A 72 10.33 -5.16 -19.14
N ALA A 73 10.63 -5.30 -20.40
CA ALA A 73 10.19 -4.37 -21.44
C ALA A 73 8.66 -4.26 -21.47
N GLU A 74 7.96 -5.39 -21.44
CA GLU A 74 6.49 -5.41 -21.38
C GLU A 74 5.95 -4.71 -20.11
N LEU A 75 6.55 -4.96 -18.95
CA LEU A 75 6.18 -4.32 -17.69
C LEU A 75 6.31 -2.80 -17.77
N LEU A 76 7.42 -2.29 -18.31
CA LEU A 76 7.66 -0.86 -18.45
C LEU A 76 6.68 -0.21 -19.44
N ASP A 77 6.33 -0.90 -20.53
CA ASP A 77 5.33 -0.42 -21.48
C ASP A 77 3.92 -0.39 -20.86
N GLN A 78 3.58 -1.39 -20.05
CA GLN A 78 2.34 -1.38 -19.27
C GLN A 78 2.33 -0.23 -18.24
N ALA A 79 3.45 0.06 -17.57
CA ALA A 79 3.59 1.18 -16.65
C ALA A 79 3.36 2.53 -17.37
N ARG A 80 3.94 2.72 -18.58
CA ARG A 80 3.71 3.90 -19.43
C ARG A 80 2.24 4.04 -19.81
N ALA A 81 1.56 2.94 -20.13
CA ALA A 81 0.13 2.94 -20.44
C ALA A 81 -0.71 3.39 -19.24
N LEU A 82 -0.38 2.94 -18.01
CA LEU A 82 -1.04 3.35 -16.77
C LEU A 82 -0.81 4.84 -16.48
N LEU A 83 0.42 5.34 -16.60
CA LEU A 83 0.71 6.76 -16.47
C LEU A 83 -0.06 7.60 -17.52
N SER A 84 -0.16 7.10 -18.74
CA SER A 84 -1.02 7.72 -19.75
C SER A 84 -2.50 7.76 -19.33
N GLY A 85 -2.95 6.71 -18.61
CA GLY A 85 -4.27 6.65 -17.98
C GLY A 85 -4.49 7.71 -16.93
N TYR A 86 -3.47 8.01 -16.13
CA TYR A 86 -3.50 9.04 -15.11
C TYR A 86 -3.90 10.41 -15.65
N TYR A 87 -3.36 10.82 -16.82
CA TYR A 87 -3.68 12.11 -17.46
C TYR A 87 -5.13 12.23 -17.98
N ARG A 88 -5.91 11.14 -17.97
CA ARG A 88 -7.36 11.20 -18.22
C ARG A 88 -8.13 11.58 -16.96
N LEU A 89 -7.54 11.41 -15.78
CA LEU A 89 -8.16 11.63 -14.47
C LEU A 89 -7.82 12.99 -13.89
N GLU A 90 -6.58 13.42 -14.03
CA GLU A 90 -6.07 14.66 -13.44
C GLU A 90 -5.02 15.33 -14.36
N ASP A 91 -4.88 16.64 -14.19
CA ASP A 91 -3.83 17.43 -14.82
C ASP A 91 -2.83 17.89 -13.74
N PRO A 92 -1.67 17.22 -13.61
CA PRO A 92 -0.70 17.51 -12.54
C PRO A 92 0.00 18.86 -12.72
N THR A 93 -0.16 19.53 -13.85
CA THR A 93 0.41 20.87 -14.08
C THR A 93 -0.40 21.98 -13.39
N ARG A 94 -1.60 21.67 -12.89
CA ARG A 94 -2.55 22.66 -12.38
C ARG A 94 -2.59 22.76 -10.86
N PHE A 95 -1.87 21.95 -10.14
CA PHE A 95 -1.85 21.97 -8.67
C PHE A 95 -0.56 21.36 -8.13
N ASP A 96 -0.22 21.74 -6.91
CA ASP A 96 0.85 21.14 -6.12
C ASP A 96 0.26 20.34 -4.96
N PRO A 97 0.61 19.05 -4.81
CA PRO A 97 0.27 18.32 -3.60
C PRO A 97 1.03 18.87 -2.41
N GLN A 98 0.49 18.70 -1.20
CA GLN A 98 1.22 19.00 0.02
C GLN A 98 2.41 18.05 0.19
N SER A 99 2.21 16.78 -0.14
CA SER A 99 3.24 15.74 -0.04
C SER A 99 2.88 14.53 -0.91
N CYS A 100 3.93 13.81 -1.35
CA CYS A 100 3.85 12.50 -1.99
C CYS A 100 4.66 11.50 -1.16
N GLU A 101 4.25 10.21 -1.21
CA GLU A 101 4.88 9.08 -0.48
C GLU A 101 5.19 9.45 0.98
N GLN A 102 4.23 10.11 1.62
CA GLN A 102 4.43 10.59 2.97
C GLN A 102 4.31 9.48 3.99
N ARG A 103 5.40 9.21 4.71
CA ARG A 103 5.35 8.36 5.90
C ARG A 103 4.43 8.98 6.94
N VAL A 104 3.45 8.21 7.38
CA VAL A 104 2.60 8.51 8.53
C VAL A 104 2.88 7.50 9.62
N GLU A 105 3.05 7.99 10.83
CA GLU A 105 3.28 7.17 12.00
C GLU A 105 2.54 7.78 13.18
N VAL A 106 1.78 6.98 13.90
CA VAL A 106 1.04 7.42 15.07
C VAL A 106 0.80 6.26 16.03
N GLU A 107 0.94 6.54 17.31
CA GLU A 107 0.57 5.63 18.39
C GLU A 107 -0.86 5.91 18.83
N LEU A 108 -1.70 4.87 18.86
CA LEU A 108 -3.06 4.95 19.36
C LEU A 108 -3.09 4.88 20.90
N SER A 109 -4.26 5.15 21.48
CA SER A 109 -4.45 5.26 22.92
C SER A 109 -4.12 3.98 23.72
N ASP A 110 -4.05 2.82 23.06
CA ASP A 110 -3.70 1.54 23.68
C ASP A 110 -2.26 1.07 23.37
N GLY A 111 -1.42 1.96 22.82
CA GLY A 111 -0.04 1.63 22.42
C GLY A 111 0.07 0.98 21.03
N THR A 112 -1.04 0.83 20.31
CA THR A 112 -0.99 0.31 18.93
C THR A 112 -0.31 1.32 18.01
N LEU A 113 0.80 0.92 17.41
CA LEU A 113 1.54 1.75 16.47
C LEU A 113 1.02 1.53 15.04
N LEU A 114 0.53 2.60 14.43
CA LEU A 114 0.14 2.63 13.03
C LEU A 114 1.26 3.25 12.21
N ARG A 115 1.69 2.55 11.16
CA ARG A 115 2.69 3.03 10.19
C ARG A 115 2.20 2.79 8.77
N GLY A 116 2.49 3.71 7.87
CA GLY A 116 2.16 3.56 6.45
C GLY A 116 2.72 4.71 5.62
N PHE A 117 2.55 4.60 4.31
CA PHE A 117 2.90 5.64 3.35
C PHE A 117 1.63 6.05 2.61
N VAL A 118 1.39 7.35 2.56
CA VAL A 118 0.27 7.93 1.82
C VAL A 118 0.81 8.40 0.47
N ASP A 119 0.28 7.86 -0.62
CA ASP A 119 0.80 8.15 -1.96
C ASP A 119 0.79 9.65 -2.24
N ARG A 120 -0.32 10.34 -1.92
CA ARG A 120 -0.42 11.79 -2.07
C ARG A 120 -1.40 12.42 -1.08
N ILE A 121 -1.01 13.57 -0.54
CA ILE A 121 -1.88 14.43 0.26
C ILE A 121 -1.99 15.77 -0.44
N ASP A 122 -3.22 16.15 -0.77
CA ASP A 122 -3.54 17.48 -1.31
C ASP A 122 -4.20 18.34 -0.23
N VAL A 123 -3.96 19.65 -0.31
CA VAL A 123 -4.60 20.65 0.56
C VAL A 123 -5.31 21.67 -0.32
N ALA A 124 -6.60 21.86 -0.08
CA ALA A 124 -7.37 22.91 -0.74
C ALA A 124 -6.92 24.30 -0.21
N PRO A 125 -7.13 25.38 -0.96
CA PRO A 125 -6.87 26.75 -0.47
C PRO A 125 -7.60 27.10 0.83
N THR A 126 -8.70 26.43 1.12
CA THR A 126 -9.52 26.53 2.33
C THR A 126 -9.01 25.70 3.50
N GLY A 127 -7.97 24.85 3.27
CA GLY A 127 -7.29 24.04 4.29
C GLY A 127 -7.77 22.59 4.40
N GLU A 128 -8.79 22.18 3.63
CA GLU A 128 -9.27 20.80 3.67
C GLU A 128 -8.26 19.84 3.04
N LEU A 129 -8.06 18.69 3.71
CA LEU A 129 -7.18 17.62 3.25
C LEU A 129 -7.92 16.64 2.34
N ARG A 130 -7.27 16.24 1.26
CA ARG A 130 -7.63 15.09 0.43
C ARG A 130 -6.49 14.07 0.45
N VAL A 131 -6.81 12.84 0.80
CA VAL A 131 -5.89 11.71 0.66
C VAL A 131 -6.15 11.04 -0.69
N VAL A 132 -5.11 10.82 -1.45
CA VAL A 132 -5.19 10.17 -2.78
C VAL A 132 -4.30 8.94 -2.77
N ASP A 133 -4.81 7.85 -3.35
CA ASP A 133 -4.08 6.59 -3.51
C ASP A 133 -4.28 6.09 -4.95
N TYR A 134 -3.20 5.66 -5.57
CA TYR A 134 -3.18 5.20 -6.95
C TYR A 134 -3.35 3.69 -7.03
N LYS A 135 -4.28 3.24 -7.86
CA LYS A 135 -4.52 1.82 -8.12
C LYS A 135 -4.19 1.50 -9.57
N THR A 136 -3.27 0.56 -9.78
CA THR A 136 -2.86 0.12 -11.12
C THR A 136 -3.79 -0.95 -11.70
N GLY A 137 -4.60 -1.58 -10.85
CA GLY A 137 -5.67 -2.50 -11.24
C GLY A 137 -6.91 -1.77 -11.79
N LYS A 138 -7.96 -2.56 -12.06
CA LYS A 138 -9.29 -2.04 -12.43
C LYS A 138 -10.12 -1.74 -11.18
N ALA A 139 -11.00 -0.76 -11.28
CA ALA A 139 -11.99 -0.50 -10.26
C ALA A 139 -12.90 -1.74 -10.06
N PRO A 140 -13.28 -2.06 -8.81
CA PRO A 140 -14.24 -3.12 -8.58
C PRO A 140 -15.60 -2.75 -9.20
N PRO A 141 -16.33 -3.73 -9.77
CA PRO A 141 -17.69 -3.47 -10.24
C PRO A 141 -18.59 -2.96 -9.09
N GLU A 142 -19.50 -2.02 -9.37
CA GLU A 142 -20.43 -1.43 -8.38
C GLU A 142 -21.18 -2.49 -7.54
N ALA A 143 -21.48 -3.64 -8.13
CA ALA A 143 -22.13 -4.76 -7.43
C ALA A 143 -21.27 -5.43 -6.35
N ARG A 144 -20.00 -5.04 -6.19
CA ARG A 144 -19.07 -5.64 -5.20
C ARG A 144 -18.81 -4.71 -4.01
N ALA A 145 -19.86 -4.35 -3.27
CA ALA A 145 -19.77 -3.55 -2.03
C ALA A 145 -18.67 -4.05 -1.06
N LEU A 146 -18.40 -5.36 -1.02
CA LEU A 146 -17.34 -5.94 -0.19
C LEU A 146 -15.93 -5.61 -0.70
N ALA A 147 -15.75 -5.51 -2.02
CA ALA A 147 -14.46 -5.11 -2.60
C ALA A 147 -14.21 -3.61 -2.38
N GLU A 148 -15.26 -2.78 -2.50
CA GLU A 148 -15.22 -1.36 -2.13
C GLU A 148 -14.86 -1.18 -0.65
N PHE A 149 -15.45 -1.97 0.23
CA PHE A 149 -15.12 -1.91 1.65
C PHE A 149 -13.63 -2.26 1.92
N LYS A 150 -13.07 -3.25 1.20
CA LYS A 150 -11.64 -3.58 1.32
C LYS A 150 -10.74 -2.48 0.78
N ALA A 151 -11.09 -1.86 -0.34
CA ALA A 151 -10.37 -0.72 -0.87
C ALA A 151 -10.40 0.46 0.12
N MET A 152 -11.55 0.70 0.75
CA MET A 152 -11.72 1.76 1.75
C MET A 152 -11.00 1.47 3.07
N PHE A 153 -10.65 0.22 3.39
CA PHE A 153 -9.91 -0.12 4.62
C PHE A 153 -8.58 0.63 4.70
N GLN A 154 -7.76 0.59 3.65
CA GLN A 154 -6.48 1.30 3.59
C GLN A 154 -6.68 2.82 3.71
N MET A 155 -7.66 3.35 3.00
CA MET A 155 -7.96 4.78 3.04
C MET A 155 -8.44 5.25 4.42
N LYS A 156 -9.29 4.46 5.10
CA LYS A 156 -9.69 4.73 6.48
C LYS A 156 -8.52 4.64 7.46
N PHE A 157 -7.59 3.70 7.23
CA PHE A 157 -6.33 3.62 7.99
C PHE A 157 -5.53 4.92 7.89
N TYR A 158 -5.33 5.44 6.66
CA TYR A 158 -4.66 6.71 6.46
C TYR A 158 -5.42 7.89 7.10
N ALA A 159 -6.75 7.89 7.01
CA ALA A 159 -7.57 8.92 7.62
C ALA A 159 -7.45 8.93 9.15
N VAL A 160 -7.44 7.76 9.81
CA VAL A 160 -7.19 7.63 11.26
C VAL A 160 -5.78 8.11 11.60
N ALA A 161 -4.76 7.70 10.84
CA ALA A 161 -3.40 8.11 11.09
C ALA A 161 -3.23 9.63 11.00
N LEU A 162 -3.82 10.28 9.99
CA LEU A 162 -3.80 11.75 9.84
C LEU A 162 -4.62 12.45 10.92
N LEU A 163 -5.80 11.93 11.27
CA LEU A 163 -6.63 12.46 12.33
C LEU A 163 -5.87 12.49 13.67
N ARG A 164 -5.13 11.41 13.97
CA ARG A 164 -4.38 11.28 15.23
C ARG A 164 -3.06 12.04 15.22
N SER A 165 -2.33 12.05 14.11
CA SER A 165 -1.04 12.74 14.01
C SER A 165 -1.17 14.25 13.80
N ARG A 166 -2.22 14.71 13.11
CA ARG A 166 -2.41 16.12 12.74
C ARG A 166 -3.64 16.79 13.37
N GLY A 167 -4.52 16.03 13.99
CA GLY A 167 -5.81 16.55 14.51
C GLY A 167 -6.79 16.93 13.41
N VAL A 168 -6.56 16.55 12.16
CA VAL A 168 -7.38 16.98 11.01
C VAL A 168 -8.09 15.79 10.40
N LEU A 169 -9.42 15.88 10.31
CA LEU A 169 -10.23 14.92 9.56
C LEU A 169 -10.09 15.22 8.07
N PRO A 170 -9.59 14.27 7.24
CA PRO A 170 -9.59 14.47 5.80
C PRO A 170 -11.00 14.68 5.26
N ALA A 171 -11.19 15.72 4.45
CA ALA A 171 -12.47 16.00 3.83
C ALA A 171 -12.82 14.99 2.72
N ARG A 172 -11.80 14.36 2.15
CA ARG A 172 -11.98 13.39 1.06
C ARG A 172 -10.87 12.33 1.03
N LEU A 173 -11.29 11.11 0.78
CA LEU A 173 -10.42 9.98 0.45
C LEU A 173 -10.70 9.61 -1.01
N ARG A 174 -9.67 9.51 -1.85
CA ARG A 174 -9.79 9.31 -3.30
C ARG A 174 -8.92 8.15 -3.77
N LEU A 175 -9.52 7.18 -4.46
CA LEU A 175 -8.81 6.15 -5.21
C LEU A 175 -8.86 6.48 -6.69
N LEU A 176 -7.70 6.49 -7.34
CA LEU A 176 -7.54 6.70 -8.77
C LEU A 176 -7.15 5.38 -9.44
N TYR A 177 -8.09 4.77 -10.15
CA TYR A 177 -7.87 3.53 -10.90
C TYR A 177 -7.33 3.86 -12.29
N LEU A 178 -6.03 3.71 -12.48
CA LEU A 178 -5.32 4.20 -13.66
C LEU A 178 -5.62 3.37 -14.91
N SER A 179 -5.94 2.07 -14.76
CA SER A 179 -6.13 1.18 -15.90
C SER A 179 -7.43 1.44 -16.65
N ASP A 180 -8.53 1.72 -15.96
CA ASP A 180 -9.85 1.95 -16.55
C ASP A 180 -10.36 3.40 -16.38
N GLY A 181 -9.57 4.25 -15.75
CA GLY A 181 -9.90 5.68 -15.61
C GLY A 181 -11.08 5.92 -14.66
N GLN A 182 -11.24 5.10 -13.64
CA GLN A 182 -12.29 5.27 -12.65
C GLN A 182 -11.79 6.01 -11.42
N VAL A 183 -12.66 6.78 -10.79
CA VAL A 183 -12.38 7.49 -9.53
C VAL A 183 -13.41 7.05 -8.50
N LEU A 184 -12.91 6.61 -7.33
CA LEU A 184 -13.75 6.35 -6.19
C LEU A 184 -13.47 7.40 -5.12
N ASP A 185 -14.48 8.21 -4.80
CA ASP A 185 -14.42 9.24 -3.75
C ASP A 185 -15.22 8.81 -2.53
N TYR A 186 -14.68 9.09 -1.37
CA TYR A 186 -15.34 8.86 -0.09
C TYR A 186 -15.11 10.04 0.85
N THR A 187 -16.16 10.47 1.54
CA THR A 187 -16.09 11.48 2.61
C THR A 187 -16.18 10.77 3.96
N PRO A 188 -15.08 10.70 4.71
CA PRO A 188 -15.08 10.02 6.01
C PRO A 188 -15.91 10.80 7.04
N ASP A 189 -16.59 10.05 7.89
CA ASP A 189 -17.28 10.55 9.07
C ASP A 189 -16.45 10.29 10.33
N LEU A 190 -16.41 11.25 11.25
CA LEU A 190 -15.59 11.15 12.46
C LEU A 190 -15.97 9.93 13.32
N ASP A 191 -17.27 9.71 13.54
CA ASP A 191 -17.72 8.59 14.37
C ASP A 191 -17.40 7.24 13.72
N GLU A 192 -17.43 7.18 12.38
CA GLU A 192 -17.01 6.01 11.63
C GLU A 192 -15.52 5.75 11.82
N LEU A 193 -14.66 6.75 11.71
CA LEU A 193 -13.22 6.61 11.90
C LEU A 193 -12.88 6.20 13.34
N LEU A 194 -13.57 6.74 14.34
CA LEU A 194 -13.40 6.33 15.74
C LEU A 194 -13.83 4.87 16.00
N ARG A 195 -14.87 4.38 15.30
CA ARG A 195 -15.24 2.96 15.33
C ARG A 195 -14.20 2.09 14.62
N PHE A 196 -13.69 2.57 13.49
CA PHE A 196 -12.66 1.87 12.73
C PHE A 196 -11.34 1.78 13.52
N GLU A 197 -10.94 2.84 14.22
CA GLU A 197 -9.79 2.83 15.14
C GLU A 197 -9.92 1.76 16.22
N LYS A 198 -11.09 1.61 16.84
CA LYS A 198 -11.35 0.53 17.79
C LYS A 198 -11.19 -0.86 17.14
N THR A 199 -11.57 -0.98 15.89
CA THR A 199 -11.37 -2.22 15.11
C THR A 199 -9.88 -2.50 14.89
N LEU A 200 -9.07 -1.48 14.55
CA LEU A 200 -7.62 -1.62 14.40
C LEU A 200 -6.97 -2.08 15.72
N MET A 201 -7.31 -1.45 16.84
CA MET A 201 -6.84 -1.85 18.17
C MET A 201 -7.25 -3.29 18.53
N ALA A 202 -8.48 -3.70 18.19
CA ALA A 202 -8.95 -5.05 18.44
C ALA A 202 -8.19 -6.11 17.60
N ILE A 203 -7.93 -5.80 16.32
CA ILE A 203 -7.12 -6.63 15.43
C ILE A 203 -5.72 -6.79 16.00
N TRP A 204 -5.10 -5.69 16.42
CA TRP A 204 -3.75 -5.72 16.97
C TRP A 204 -3.67 -6.55 18.26
N ARG A 205 -4.61 -6.37 19.18
CA ARG A 205 -4.70 -7.19 20.40
C ARG A 205 -4.86 -8.68 20.10
N ALA A 206 -5.65 -9.04 19.11
CA ALA A 206 -5.80 -10.42 18.68
C ALA A 206 -4.48 -10.98 18.11
N ILE A 207 -3.74 -10.19 17.34
CA ILE A 207 -2.40 -10.55 16.82
C ILE A 207 -1.41 -10.75 17.97
N GLN A 208 -1.36 -9.82 18.94
CA GLN A 208 -0.50 -9.93 20.13
C GLN A 208 -0.83 -11.18 20.96
N SER A 209 -2.10 -11.47 21.18
CA SER A 209 -2.54 -12.67 21.90
C SER A 209 -2.12 -13.94 21.18
N ALA A 210 -2.28 -14.01 19.85
CA ALA A 210 -1.78 -15.13 19.06
C ALA A 210 -0.25 -15.21 19.10
N GLY A 211 0.43 -14.07 19.11
CA GLY A 211 1.89 -13.98 19.24
C GLY A 211 2.40 -14.51 20.57
N ALA A 212 1.75 -14.17 21.67
CA ALA A 212 2.15 -14.62 23.00
C ALA A 212 2.08 -16.16 23.16
N THR A 213 1.16 -16.81 22.46
CA THR A 213 0.94 -18.26 22.53
C THR A 213 1.53 -19.04 21.35
N GLY A 214 1.87 -18.36 20.25
CA GLY A 214 2.24 -18.99 18.97
C GLY A 214 1.04 -19.60 18.22
N ASP A 215 -0.20 -19.44 18.72
CA ASP A 215 -1.42 -20.01 18.14
C ASP A 215 -1.99 -19.09 17.03
N PHE A 216 -1.36 -19.12 15.86
CA PHE A 216 -1.84 -18.44 14.67
C PHE A 216 -2.70 -19.37 13.83
N ARG A 217 -4.01 -19.37 14.06
CA ARG A 217 -4.94 -20.26 13.36
C ARG A 217 -5.12 -19.80 11.90
N PRO A 218 -5.02 -20.72 10.91
CA PRO A 218 -5.36 -20.40 9.54
C PRO A 218 -6.86 -20.19 9.40
N HIS A 219 -7.24 -19.21 8.59
CA HIS A 219 -8.64 -18.97 8.23
C HIS A 219 -8.77 -19.07 6.70
N PRO A 220 -9.22 -20.19 6.14
CA PRO A 220 -9.34 -20.39 4.70
C PRO A 220 -10.28 -19.38 4.05
N SER A 221 -9.86 -18.88 2.90
CA SER A 221 -10.64 -17.96 2.07
C SER A 221 -10.28 -18.16 0.60
N ARG A 222 -11.01 -17.52 -0.31
CA ARG A 222 -10.65 -17.51 -1.74
C ARG A 222 -9.25 -16.93 -2.02
N LEU A 223 -8.72 -16.10 -1.13
CA LEU A 223 -7.37 -15.55 -1.27
C LEU A 223 -6.28 -16.60 -1.05
N CYS A 224 -6.63 -17.76 -0.49
CA CYS A 224 -5.67 -18.84 -0.32
C CYS A 224 -5.19 -19.41 -1.67
N ASP A 225 -5.99 -19.34 -2.73
CA ASP A 225 -5.62 -19.86 -4.06
C ASP A 225 -4.37 -19.16 -4.63
N TRP A 226 -4.11 -17.92 -4.19
CA TRP A 226 -2.93 -17.11 -4.59
C TRP A 226 -1.85 -16.99 -3.49
N CYS A 227 -1.97 -17.76 -2.41
CA CYS A 227 -1.02 -17.67 -1.30
C CYS A 227 0.28 -18.43 -1.61
N ALA A 228 1.42 -17.76 -1.54
CA ALA A 228 2.73 -18.37 -1.75
C ALA A 228 3.13 -19.39 -0.66
N HIS A 229 2.41 -19.43 0.46
CA HIS A 229 2.81 -20.19 1.65
C HIS A 229 2.06 -21.53 1.84
N HIS A 230 1.52 -22.13 0.77
CA HIS A 230 0.82 -23.43 0.86
C HIS A 230 1.69 -24.52 1.49
N ALA A 231 2.97 -24.58 1.11
CA ALA A 231 3.93 -25.58 1.63
C ALA A 231 4.11 -25.51 3.16
N HIS A 232 3.80 -24.37 3.77
CA HIS A 232 3.92 -24.16 5.22
C HIS A 232 2.55 -24.11 5.92
N CYS A 233 1.45 -24.09 5.17
CA CYS A 233 0.12 -23.89 5.74
C CYS A 233 -0.56 -25.23 6.11
N PRO A 234 -0.96 -25.41 7.38
CA PRO A 234 -1.62 -26.66 7.80
C PRO A 234 -2.91 -26.99 7.06
N VAL A 235 -3.64 -25.98 6.55
CA VAL A 235 -4.86 -26.18 5.74
C VAL A 235 -4.59 -26.96 4.46
N PHE A 236 -3.38 -26.80 3.91
CA PHE A 236 -2.93 -27.48 2.68
C PHE A 236 -2.00 -28.66 2.97
N GLY A 237 -1.96 -29.15 4.22
CA GLY A 237 -1.08 -30.24 4.63
C GLY A 237 0.37 -29.83 4.85
N GLY A 238 0.68 -28.54 4.81
CA GLY A 238 1.99 -28.01 5.06
C GLY A 238 2.35 -27.98 6.56
N THR A 239 3.62 -27.84 6.85
CA THR A 239 4.14 -27.71 8.21
C THR A 239 4.77 -26.35 8.40
N PRO A 240 4.24 -25.50 9.33
CA PRO A 240 4.86 -24.22 9.63
C PRO A 240 6.27 -24.41 10.19
N PRO A 241 7.19 -23.45 9.99
CA PRO A 241 8.45 -23.41 10.73
C PRO A 241 8.22 -23.47 12.25
N PRO A 242 9.19 -23.89 13.05
CA PRO A 242 9.14 -23.73 14.50
C PRO A 242 8.85 -22.26 14.84
N TYR A 243 7.93 -22.02 15.79
CA TYR A 243 7.60 -20.65 16.18
C TYR A 243 8.81 -19.97 16.85
N PRO A 244 9.36 -18.86 16.31
CA PRO A 244 10.56 -18.24 16.85
C PRO A 244 10.31 -17.41 18.12
N GLY A 245 9.05 -17.28 18.54
CA GLY A 245 8.62 -16.38 19.60
C GLY A 245 8.07 -15.05 19.05
N TRP A 246 7.45 -14.28 19.93
CA TRP A 246 7.01 -12.93 19.58
C TRP A 246 8.24 -12.02 19.42
N PRO A 247 8.34 -11.23 18.32
CA PRO A 247 9.46 -10.32 18.14
C PRO A 247 9.57 -9.37 19.33
N GLN A 248 10.72 -9.34 19.97
CA GLN A 248 11.02 -8.32 20.97
C GLN A 248 11.21 -6.99 20.20
N VAL A 249 10.55 -5.93 20.64
CA VAL A 249 10.84 -4.59 20.13
C VAL A 249 12.30 -4.30 20.48
N PRO A 250 13.18 -4.01 19.52
CA PRO A 250 14.54 -3.58 19.84
C PRO A 250 14.44 -2.31 20.70
N ASP A 251 15.18 -2.23 21.78
CA ASP A 251 15.37 -0.98 22.51
C ASP A 251 15.79 0.13 21.53
N GLU A 252 15.26 1.32 21.68
CA GLU A 252 15.37 2.47 20.74
C GLU A 252 16.81 2.97 20.50
N GLY A 253 17.79 2.07 20.38
CA GLY A 253 19.20 2.38 20.15
C GLY A 253 19.78 1.86 18.83
N SER A 254 19.09 1.04 18.06
CA SER A 254 19.60 0.48 16.80
C SER A 254 18.56 0.55 15.67
N ALA A 255 18.31 1.75 15.18
CA ALA A 255 17.59 1.91 13.91
C ALA A 255 18.50 1.46 12.76
N SER A 256 18.40 0.20 12.33
CA SER A 256 18.91 -0.21 11.03
C SER A 256 17.88 0.15 9.98
N GLU A 257 18.32 0.91 8.98
CA GLU A 257 17.59 1.25 7.74
C GLU A 257 17.26 -0.05 6.97
N GLY A 258 16.17 -0.70 7.29
CA GLY A 258 15.81 -1.99 6.68
C GLY A 258 14.36 -2.41 6.86
N ASP A 259 13.48 -1.52 7.32
CA ASP A 259 12.05 -1.82 7.42
C ASP A 259 11.44 -1.86 6.02
N THR A 260 11.35 -3.06 5.47
CA THR A 260 10.54 -3.36 4.28
C THR A 260 9.10 -3.01 4.59
N VAL A 261 8.65 -1.90 4.05
CA VAL A 261 7.26 -1.46 4.13
C VAL A 261 6.40 -2.47 3.39
N LEU A 262 5.56 -3.18 4.12
CA LEU A 262 4.49 -3.98 3.53
C LEU A 262 3.48 -3.01 2.90
N HIS A 263 3.68 -2.67 1.62
CA HIS A 263 2.57 -2.20 0.81
C HIS A 263 1.50 -3.29 0.89
N ALA A 264 0.28 -2.91 1.30
CA ALA A 264 -0.83 -3.84 1.29
C ALA A 264 -0.95 -4.41 -0.12
N ALA A 265 -0.64 -5.71 -0.29
CA ALA A 265 -0.70 -6.37 -1.58
C ALA A 265 -2.08 -6.14 -2.17
N GLU A 266 -2.13 -5.50 -3.33
CA GLU A 266 -3.37 -5.44 -4.12
C GLU A 266 -3.82 -6.89 -4.36
N PRO A 267 -5.06 -7.26 -4.06
CA PRO A 267 -5.56 -8.56 -4.47
C PRO A 267 -5.53 -8.60 -6.00
N ALA A 268 -4.85 -9.60 -6.55
CA ALA A 268 -4.92 -9.88 -7.98
C ALA A 268 -6.39 -9.93 -8.41
N ALA A 269 -6.71 -9.23 -9.50
CA ALA A 269 -8.04 -9.09 -10.08
C ALA A 269 -8.53 -10.42 -10.69
#